data_1cc142b700820a44609a75600f6a0a6b
#
_entry.id   1cc142b700820a44609a75600f6a0a6b
#
_cell.length_a   1.000
_cell.length_b   1.000
_cell.length_c   1.000
_cell.angle_alpha   90.00
_cell.angle_beta   90.00
_cell.angle_gamma   90.00
#
_symmetry.space_group_name_H-M   'P 1'
#
loop_
_entity.id
_entity.type
_entity.pdbx_description
1 polymer ?
#
loop_
_entity_poly.entity_id
_entity_poly.type
_entity_poly.pdbx_seq_one_letter_code
_entity_poly.pdbx_strand_id
1 'polypeptide(L)'
;MPLQGVDTQHFLDTCWQRKTTVLRAALADFVCPIDGDDLAGLACEEDVDSRLIVQEGQEWLLRHGPFGDADFGELPADKWTLLVQSVDQWIPEIASLLADFRFIPRWRIDDIMVSYASHGGSVGPHFDQY
;
A
#
# COMPACT_ATOMS: atom_id res chain seq x y z
N MET A 1 -14.32 11.74 -0.31
CA MET A 1 -14.54 12.86 -1.26
C MET A 1 -14.27 12.34 -2.66
N PRO A 2 -14.99 12.79 -3.67
CA PRO A 2 -14.65 12.38 -5.03
C PRO A 2 -13.25 12.86 -5.41
N LEU A 3 -12.59 12.12 -6.29
CA LEU A 3 -11.27 12.49 -6.79
C LEU A 3 -11.34 13.87 -7.45
N GLN A 4 -10.48 14.78 -7.04
CA GLN A 4 -10.50 16.16 -7.52
C GLN A 4 -9.88 16.28 -8.92
N GLY A 5 -10.53 17.04 -9.78
CA GLY A 5 -10.02 17.30 -11.13
C GLY A 5 -9.94 16.06 -12.03
N VAL A 6 -10.57 14.97 -11.64
CA VAL A 6 -10.58 13.73 -12.42
C VAL A 6 -11.93 13.56 -13.08
N ASP A 7 -11.93 13.52 -14.41
CA ASP A 7 -13.07 13.05 -15.18
C ASP A 7 -13.02 11.51 -15.17
N THR A 8 -13.81 10.91 -14.28
CA THR A 8 -13.80 9.46 -14.08
C THR A 8 -14.30 8.70 -15.29
N GLN A 9 -15.25 9.26 -16.06
CA GLN A 9 -15.74 8.63 -17.29
C GLN A 9 -14.65 8.63 -18.35
N HIS A 10 -13.97 9.77 -18.54
CA HIS A 10 -12.84 9.85 -19.46
C HIS A 10 -11.72 8.86 -19.08
N PHE A 11 -11.41 8.74 -17.78
CA PHE A 11 -10.44 7.78 -17.27
C PHE A 11 -10.84 6.35 -17.62
N LEU A 12 -12.09 5.97 -17.38
CA LEU A 12 -12.59 4.62 -17.70
C LEU A 12 -12.53 4.33 -19.21
N ASP A 13 -12.87 5.30 -20.04
CA ASP A 13 -12.95 5.11 -21.48
C ASP A 13 -11.58 5.08 -22.16
N THR A 14 -10.60 5.78 -21.62
CA THR A 14 -9.30 6.00 -22.29
C THR A 14 -8.09 5.42 -21.59
N CYS A 15 -8.15 5.25 -20.26
CA CYS A 15 -7.00 4.83 -19.47
C CYS A 15 -7.16 3.45 -18.85
N TRP A 16 -8.32 3.18 -18.26
CA TRP A 16 -8.58 1.95 -17.52
C TRP A 16 -8.26 0.71 -18.36
N GLN A 17 -7.36 -0.13 -17.86
CA GLN A 17 -6.87 -1.35 -18.51
C GLN A 17 -6.29 -1.15 -19.93
N ARG A 18 -5.90 0.07 -20.27
CA ARG A 18 -5.38 0.41 -21.61
C ARG A 18 -4.02 1.08 -21.57
N LYS A 19 -3.80 1.99 -20.63
CA LYS A 19 -2.53 2.72 -20.53
C LYS A 19 -2.26 3.18 -19.11
N THR A 20 -0.99 3.26 -18.76
CA THR A 20 -0.51 3.87 -17.55
C THR A 20 -0.86 5.35 -17.53
N THR A 21 -1.34 5.83 -16.41
CA THR A 21 -1.71 7.24 -16.23
C THR A 21 -1.40 7.67 -14.80
N VAL A 22 -1.05 8.95 -14.64
CA VAL A 22 -0.88 9.59 -13.33
C VAL A 22 -1.93 10.66 -13.17
N LEU A 23 -2.74 10.54 -12.14
CA LEU A 23 -3.76 11.53 -11.78
C LEU A 23 -3.19 12.40 -10.66
N ARG A 24 -2.58 13.54 -11.03
CA ARG A 24 -1.90 14.41 -10.07
C ARG A 24 -2.89 15.14 -9.17
N ALA A 25 -2.56 15.18 -7.86
CA ALA A 25 -3.37 15.85 -6.84
C ALA A 25 -4.83 15.38 -6.78
N ALA A 26 -5.11 14.16 -7.23
CA ALA A 26 -6.46 13.62 -7.26
C ALA A 26 -7.08 13.43 -5.87
N LEU A 27 -6.24 13.15 -4.87
CA LEU A 27 -6.61 13.13 -3.46
C LEU A 27 -6.06 14.40 -2.80
N ALA A 28 -6.73 15.53 -3.03
CA ALA A 28 -6.30 16.80 -2.47
C ALA A 28 -6.38 16.76 -0.93
N ASP A 29 -5.39 17.41 -0.29
CA ASP A 29 -5.29 17.47 1.16
C ASP A 29 -5.24 16.11 1.87
N PHE A 30 -4.87 15.06 1.15
CA PHE A 30 -4.73 13.73 1.74
C PHE A 30 -3.63 13.73 2.81
N VAL A 31 -4.01 13.29 4.00
CA VAL A 31 -3.09 13.00 5.09
C VAL A 31 -3.25 11.53 5.43
N CYS A 32 -2.16 10.78 5.41
CA CYS A 32 -2.21 9.37 5.78
C CYS A 32 -2.67 9.24 7.25
N PRO A 33 -3.75 8.50 7.52
CA PRO A 33 -4.30 8.41 8.88
C PRO A 33 -3.49 7.51 9.81
N ILE A 34 -2.49 6.82 9.30
CA ILE A 34 -1.59 5.96 10.07
C ILE A 34 -0.14 6.30 9.76
N ASP A 35 0.74 6.07 10.71
CA ASP A 35 2.18 6.23 10.54
C ASP A 35 2.91 4.87 10.47
N GLY A 36 4.24 4.92 10.43
CA GLY A 36 5.07 3.72 10.37
C GLY A 36 4.95 2.84 11.63
N ASP A 37 4.76 3.44 12.80
CA ASP A 37 4.61 2.69 14.04
C ASP A 37 3.26 1.97 14.09
N ASP A 38 2.19 2.62 13.62
CA ASP A 38 0.87 1.99 13.47
C ASP A 38 0.94 0.79 12.52
N LEU A 39 1.63 0.95 11.40
CA LEU A 39 1.78 -0.12 10.42
C LEU A 39 2.60 -1.29 10.97
N ALA A 40 3.68 -1.00 11.69
CA ALA A 40 4.49 -2.01 12.36
C ALA A 40 3.65 -2.77 13.42
N GLY A 41 2.80 -2.07 14.15
CA GLY A 41 1.87 -2.68 15.11
C GLY A 41 0.91 -3.67 14.46
N LEU A 42 0.32 -3.30 13.31
CA LEU A 42 -0.51 -4.22 12.53
C LEU A 42 0.27 -5.44 12.07
N ALA A 43 1.51 -5.26 11.64
CA ALA A 43 2.37 -6.35 11.15
C ALA A 43 2.76 -7.35 12.25
N CYS A 44 2.54 -7.03 13.52
CA CYS A 44 2.73 -7.94 14.65
C CYS A 44 1.52 -8.82 14.93
N GLU A 45 0.35 -8.52 14.36
CA GLU A 45 -0.87 -9.28 14.58
C GLU A 45 -0.91 -10.54 13.73
N GLU A 46 -1.37 -11.65 14.33
CA GLU A 46 -1.39 -12.96 13.66
C GLU A 46 -2.32 -13.03 12.45
N ASP A 47 -3.43 -12.31 12.52
CA ASP A 47 -4.47 -12.33 11.49
C ASP A 47 -4.19 -11.33 10.35
N VAL A 48 -3.10 -10.58 10.43
CA VAL A 48 -2.72 -9.59 9.43
C VAL A 48 -1.66 -10.15 8.50
N ASP A 49 -1.92 -10.10 7.20
CA ASP A 49 -0.93 -10.49 6.19
C ASP A 49 0.08 -9.35 5.99
N SER A 50 1.33 -9.62 6.33
CA SER A 50 2.40 -8.64 6.23
C SER A 50 3.68 -9.26 5.69
N ARG A 51 4.52 -8.41 5.08
CA ARG A 51 5.79 -8.81 4.49
C ARG A 51 6.85 -7.74 4.72
N LEU A 52 8.07 -8.18 4.99
CA LEU A 52 9.26 -7.34 4.98
C LEU A 52 10.13 -7.71 3.79
N ILE A 53 10.52 -6.73 3.01
CA ILE A 53 11.43 -6.88 1.88
C ILE A 53 12.67 -6.06 2.18
N VAL A 54 13.81 -6.72 2.24
CA VAL A 54 15.11 -6.09 2.51
C VAL A 54 16.03 -6.34 1.31
N GLN A 55 16.62 -5.29 0.79
CA GLN A 55 17.61 -5.39 -0.27
C GLN A 55 19.03 -5.40 0.32
N GLU A 56 19.77 -6.46 0.08
CA GLU A 56 21.17 -6.59 0.45
C GLU A 56 22.02 -6.74 -0.82
N GLY A 57 22.66 -5.64 -1.24
CA GLY A 57 23.36 -5.61 -2.53
C GLY A 57 22.39 -5.80 -3.69
N GLN A 58 22.54 -6.90 -4.43
CA GLN A 58 21.64 -7.28 -5.52
C GLN A 58 20.61 -8.35 -5.11
N GLU A 59 20.65 -8.78 -3.87
CA GLU A 59 19.74 -9.80 -3.35
C GLU A 59 18.55 -9.18 -2.64
N TRP A 60 17.42 -9.87 -2.71
CA TRP A 60 16.18 -9.49 -2.09
C TRP A 60 15.78 -10.55 -1.07
N LEU A 61 15.62 -10.14 0.18
CA LEU A 61 15.15 -11.01 1.25
C LEU A 61 13.68 -10.71 1.53
N LEU A 62 12.83 -11.70 1.42
CA LEU A 62 11.42 -11.62 1.72
C LEU A 62 11.11 -12.42 2.97
N ARG A 63 10.47 -11.77 3.94
CA ARG A 63 9.98 -12.41 5.16
C ARG A 63 8.50 -12.13 5.32
N HIS A 64 7.75 -13.15 5.71
CA HIS A 64 6.33 -13.03 6.05
C HIS A 64 6.14 -12.81 7.54
N GLY A 65 5.12 -12.00 7.89
CA GLY A 65 4.69 -11.84 9.27
C GLY A 65 3.99 -13.09 9.82
N PRO A 66 3.53 -13.03 11.08
CA PRO A 66 3.62 -11.88 11.97
C PRO A 66 5.06 -11.59 12.43
N PHE A 67 5.33 -10.32 12.72
CA PHE A 67 6.63 -9.87 13.20
C PHE A 67 6.57 -9.55 14.69
N GLY A 68 7.73 -9.35 15.30
CA GLY A 68 7.87 -8.86 16.66
C GLY A 68 8.80 -7.65 16.70
N ASP A 69 8.90 -7.01 17.87
CA ASP A 69 9.72 -5.82 18.05
C ASP A 69 11.20 -6.07 17.68
N ALA A 70 11.71 -7.28 17.96
CA ALA A 70 13.07 -7.66 17.62
C ALA A 70 13.30 -7.65 16.11
N ASP A 71 12.33 -8.05 15.30
CA ASP A 71 12.45 -8.05 13.85
C ASP A 71 12.66 -6.64 13.30
N PHE A 72 11.95 -5.67 13.84
CA PHE A 72 12.10 -4.26 13.47
C PHE A 72 13.39 -3.66 14.01
N GLY A 73 13.80 -4.04 15.21
CA GLY A 73 15.05 -3.59 15.81
C GLY A 73 16.30 -4.06 15.07
N GLU A 74 16.23 -5.16 14.34
CA GLU A 74 17.33 -5.72 13.54
C GLU A 74 17.38 -5.21 12.11
N LEU A 75 16.41 -4.39 11.69
CA LEU A 75 16.39 -3.85 10.33
C LEU A 75 17.59 -2.93 10.08
N PRO A 76 18.15 -2.95 8.86
CA PRO A 76 19.18 -1.99 8.47
C PRO A 76 18.61 -0.57 8.44
N ALA A 77 19.50 0.43 8.35
CA ALA A 77 19.09 1.83 8.34
C ALA A 77 18.25 2.21 7.11
N ASP A 78 18.47 1.54 5.98
CA ASP A 78 17.81 1.83 4.71
C ASP A 78 17.54 0.54 3.89
N LYS A 79 16.93 0.72 2.72
CA LYS A 79 16.69 -0.33 1.70
C LYS A 79 15.81 -1.48 2.18
N TRP A 80 14.77 -1.16 2.93
CA TRP A 80 13.74 -2.12 3.29
C TRP A 80 12.35 -1.51 3.16
N THR A 81 11.37 -2.36 2.99
CA THR A 81 9.96 -1.98 2.88
C THR A 81 9.10 -2.94 3.68
N LEU A 82 8.21 -2.39 4.48
CA LEU A 82 7.14 -3.14 5.15
C LEU A 82 5.86 -2.98 4.34
N LEU A 83 5.24 -4.10 3.96
CA LEU A 83 3.94 -4.12 3.29
C LEU A 83 2.92 -4.81 4.18
N VAL A 84 1.75 -4.20 4.31
CA VAL A 84 0.62 -4.78 5.03
C VAL A 84 -0.59 -4.80 4.12
N GLN A 85 -1.13 -5.99 3.88
CA GLN A 85 -2.31 -6.22 3.04
C GLN A 85 -3.58 -5.92 3.82
N SER A 86 -4.62 -5.56 3.07
CA SER A 86 -5.99 -5.45 3.58
C SER A 86 -6.13 -4.55 4.81
N VAL A 87 -5.38 -3.46 4.85
CA VAL A 87 -5.40 -2.50 5.97
C VAL A 87 -6.79 -1.90 6.17
N ASP A 88 -7.57 -1.81 5.10
CA ASP A 88 -8.97 -1.36 5.13
C ASP A 88 -9.87 -2.22 6.02
N GLN A 89 -9.50 -3.48 6.25
CA GLN A 89 -10.24 -4.37 7.17
C GLN A 89 -9.98 -4.05 8.65
N TRP A 90 -8.88 -3.39 8.95
CA TRP A 90 -8.41 -3.13 10.32
C TRP A 90 -8.55 -1.67 10.74
N ILE A 91 -8.38 -0.74 9.81
CA ILE A 91 -8.37 0.70 10.07
C ILE A 91 -9.53 1.37 9.33
N PRO A 92 -10.60 1.79 10.04
CA PRO A 92 -11.77 2.42 9.41
C PRO A 92 -11.46 3.66 8.59
N GLU A 93 -10.48 4.45 9.00
CA GLU A 93 -10.03 5.64 8.29
C GLU A 93 -9.43 5.29 6.92
N ILE A 94 -8.71 4.17 6.83
CA ILE A 94 -8.21 3.65 5.56
C ILE A 94 -9.38 3.13 4.71
N ALA A 95 -10.31 2.39 5.31
CA ALA A 95 -11.49 1.90 4.59
C ALA A 95 -12.31 3.04 3.96
N SER A 96 -12.35 4.20 4.60
CA SER A 96 -13.08 5.36 4.09
C SER A 96 -12.61 5.85 2.72
N LEU A 97 -11.34 5.59 2.37
CA LEU A 97 -10.78 5.95 1.06
C LEU A 97 -11.49 5.22 -0.08
N LEU A 98 -12.04 4.04 0.15
CA LEU A 98 -12.77 3.28 -0.88
C LEU A 98 -13.96 4.06 -1.44
N ALA A 99 -14.51 5.00 -0.68
CA ALA A 99 -15.62 5.84 -1.13
C ALA A 99 -15.23 6.73 -2.33
N ASP A 100 -13.98 7.09 -2.46
CA ASP A 100 -13.48 7.94 -3.54
C ASP A 100 -13.34 7.17 -4.87
N PHE A 101 -13.42 5.85 -4.81
CA PHE A 101 -13.27 4.95 -5.95
C PHE A 101 -14.57 4.26 -6.37
N ARG A 102 -15.72 4.82 -6.00
CA ARG A 102 -17.05 4.24 -6.32
C ARG A 102 -17.38 4.19 -7.81
N PHE A 103 -16.63 4.90 -8.65
CA PHE A 103 -16.76 4.81 -10.10
C PHE A 103 -16.24 3.46 -10.65
N ILE A 104 -15.54 2.69 -9.83
CA ILE A 104 -15.15 1.30 -10.10
C ILE A 104 -16.05 0.38 -9.28
N PRO A 105 -16.62 -0.68 -9.87
CA PRO A 105 -17.44 -1.63 -9.11
C PRO A 105 -16.67 -2.21 -7.91
N ARG A 106 -17.30 -2.26 -6.75
CA ARG A 106 -16.65 -2.67 -5.50
C ARG A 106 -15.99 -4.06 -5.60
N TRP A 107 -16.60 -4.97 -6.34
CA TRP A 107 -16.08 -6.33 -6.53
C TRP A 107 -14.78 -6.38 -7.35
N ARG A 108 -14.40 -5.28 -8.00
CA ARG A 108 -13.13 -5.16 -8.72
C ARG A 108 -12.02 -4.54 -7.88
N ILE A 109 -12.32 -4.16 -6.66
CA ILE A 109 -11.33 -3.64 -5.71
C ILE A 109 -11.07 -4.73 -4.70
N ASP A 110 -9.84 -5.23 -4.65
CA ASP A 110 -9.46 -6.29 -3.73
C ASP A 110 -9.34 -5.75 -2.31
N ASP A 111 -8.36 -4.90 -2.08
CA ASP A 111 -8.08 -4.33 -0.77
C ASP A 111 -7.33 -2.99 -0.88
N ILE A 112 -7.01 -2.42 0.27
CA ILE A 112 -6.02 -1.35 0.38
C ILE A 112 -4.80 -1.90 1.09
N MET A 113 -3.71 -2.04 0.34
CA MET A 113 -2.39 -2.32 0.90
C MET A 113 -1.71 -1.01 1.26
N VAL A 114 -1.05 -0.99 2.42
CA VAL A 114 -0.23 0.14 2.83
C VAL A 114 1.22 -0.32 2.97
N SER A 115 2.14 0.47 2.50
CA SER A 115 3.56 0.20 2.65
C SER A 115 4.30 1.36 3.31
N TYR A 116 5.31 1.02 4.08
CA TYR A 116 6.30 1.95 4.61
C TYR A 116 7.67 1.57 4.04
N ALA A 117 8.27 2.48 3.31
CA ALA A 117 9.60 2.29 2.73
C ALA A 117 10.61 3.19 3.44
N SER A 118 11.70 2.61 3.92
CA SER A 118 12.86 3.37 4.37
C SER A 118 13.56 4.02 3.18
N HIS A 119 14.53 4.87 3.43
CA HIS A 119 15.32 5.48 2.35
C HIS A 119 15.87 4.39 1.40
N GLY A 120 15.62 4.53 0.11
CA GLY A 120 16.02 3.54 -0.90
C GLY A 120 15.26 2.22 -0.85
N GLY A 121 14.22 2.11 0.00
CA GLY A 121 13.36 0.93 0.05
C GLY A 121 12.58 0.73 -1.24
N SER A 122 12.46 -0.52 -1.66
CA SER A 122 11.78 -0.92 -2.89
C SER A 122 11.24 -2.33 -2.74
N VAL A 123 10.29 -2.69 -3.56
CA VAL A 123 9.76 -4.06 -3.67
C VAL A 123 10.31 -4.79 -4.90
N GLY A 124 11.17 -4.12 -5.67
CA GLY A 124 11.69 -4.63 -6.92
C GLY A 124 10.65 -4.68 -8.04
N PRO A 125 11.11 -4.82 -9.30
CA PRO A 125 10.22 -5.03 -10.44
C PRO A 125 9.46 -6.35 -10.30
N HIS A 126 8.16 -6.32 -10.50
CA HIS A 126 7.31 -7.52 -10.40
C HIS A 126 6.00 -7.35 -11.15
N PHE A 127 5.25 -8.43 -11.28
CA PHE A 127 3.87 -8.42 -11.76
C PHE A 127 2.94 -8.81 -10.61
N ASP A 128 1.84 -8.10 -10.47
CA ASP A 128 0.75 -8.51 -9.60
C ASP A 128 -0.08 -9.60 -10.27
N GLN A 129 -0.44 -10.63 -9.50
CA GLN A 129 -1.15 -11.81 -10.02
C GLN A 129 -2.61 -11.85 -9.56
N TYR A 130 -3.25 -10.70 -9.56
CA TYR A 130 -4.67 -10.61 -9.21
C TYR A 130 -5.57 -10.73 -10.45
#